data_a1c76596bede26646fb61d1c292dd99a
#
_entry.id   a1c76596bede26646fb61d1c292dd99a
#
_cell.length_a   1.000
_cell.length_b   1.000
_cell.length_c   1.000
_cell.angle_alpha   90.00
_cell.angle_beta   90.00
_cell.angle_gamma   90.00
#
_symmetry.space_group_name_H-M   'P 1'
#
loop_
_entity.id
_entity.type
_entity.pdbx_description
1 polymer ?
#
loop_
_entity_poly.entity_id
_entity_poly.type
_entity_poly.pdbx_seq_one_letter_code
_entity_poly.pdbx_strand_id
1 'polypeptide(L)'
;MSAYLPFVVIVAANTFYHVCAKSLPEGMNSFASLAITYAIGAIVSIVALLVTSGGKGPLLELTKTNWAPIALGVAVVGLELGNILMYQAGWQVNTGFLVSSTLCSVALIAIGFLLYGEPITLTKVAGVLICLVGLGVINL
;
A
#
# COMPACT_ATOMS: atom_id res chain seq x y z
N MET A 1 12.02 19.72 7.16
CA MET A 1 11.84 18.80 6.00
C MET A 1 10.68 19.31 5.17
N SER A 2 10.79 19.31 3.84
CA SER A 2 9.70 19.73 2.96
C SER A 2 8.48 18.83 3.22
N ALA A 3 7.29 19.41 3.40
CA ALA A 3 6.03 18.67 3.61
C ALA A 3 5.68 17.72 2.44
N TYR A 4 6.31 17.90 1.30
CA TYR A 4 6.09 17.11 0.08
C TYR A 4 7.03 15.89 -0.05
N LEU A 5 8.12 15.82 0.73
CA LEU A 5 9.08 14.72 0.65
C LEU A 5 8.42 13.32 0.87
N PRO A 6 7.53 13.13 1.85
CA PRO A 6 6.85 11.84 2.03
C PRO A 6 6.06 11.40 0.80
N PHE A 7 5.39 12.34 0.12
CA PHE A 7 4.62 12.03 -1.10
C PHE A 7 5.52 11.57 -2.24
N VAL A 8 6.69 12.20 -2.41
CA VAL A 8 7.67 11.79 -3.43
C VAL A 8 8.15 10.37 -3.15
N VAL A 9 8.47 10.05 -1.90
CA VAL A 9 8.90 8.70 -1.49
C VAL A 9 7.80 7.67 -1.75
N ILE A 10 6.55 7.97 -1.37
CA ILE A 10 5.41 7.08 -1.61
C ILE A 10 5.22 6.82 -3.10
N VAL A 11 5.22 7.86 -3.92
CA VAL A 11 5.01 7.72 -5.38
C VAL A 11 6.13 6.91 -6.01
N ALA A 12 7.39 7.20 -5.68
CA ALA A 12 8.53 6.49 -6.23
C ALA A 12 8.52 4.99 -5.82
N ALA A 13 8.32 4.73 -4.53
CA ALA A 13 8.26 3.36 -4.00
C ALA A 13 7.08 2.58 -4.59
N ASN A 14 5.91 3.19 -4.69
CA ASN A 14 4.71 2.56 -5.25
C ASN A 14 4.87 2.26 -6.73
N THR A 15 5.44 3.18 -7.51
CA THR A 15 5.73 2.95 -8.93
C THR A 15 6.67 1.76 -9.10
N PHE A 16 7.77 1.72 -8.36
CA PHE A 16 8.72 0.62 -8.40
C PHE A 16 8.09 -0.71 -7.96
N TYR A 17 7.28 -0.68 -6.90
CA TYR A 17 6.53 -1.84 -6.40
C TYR A 17 5.64 -2.47 -7.49
N HIS A 18 4.82 -1.67 -8.17
CA HIS A 18 3.90 -2.19 -9.19
C HIS A 18 4.64 -2.75 -10.42
N VAL A 19 5.77 -2.16 -10.80
CA VAL A 19 6.64 -2.69 -11.85
C VAL A 19 7.19 -4.06 -11.44
N CYS A 20 7.71 -4.19 -10.21
CA CYS A 20 8.21 -5.46 -9.69
C CYS A 20 7.11 -6.52 -9.57
N ALA A 21 5.95 -6.16 -9.03
CA ALA A 21 4.82 -7.07 -8.87
C ALA A 21 4.31 -7.62 -10.21
N LYS A 22 4.30 -6.78 -11.27
CA LYS A 22 3.94 -7.21 -12.63
C LYS A 22 5.02 -8.09 -13.27
N SER A 23 6.27 -7.96 -12.84
CA SER A 23 7.42 -8.71 -13.38
C SER A 23 7.64 -10.07 -12.71
N LEU A 24 6.77 -10.47 -11.79
CA LEU A 24 6.87 -11.79 -11.17
C LEU A 24 6.69 -12.89 -12.23
N PRO A 25 7.48 -14.00 -12.14
CA PRO A 25 7.38 -15.09 -13.10
C PRO A 25 5.99 -15.72 -13.14
N GLU A 26 5.51 -16.02 -14.33
CA GLU A 26 4.27 -16.77 -14.51
C GLU A 26 4.39 -18.15 -13.86
N GLY A 27 3.36 -18.54 -13.11
CA GLY A 27 3.34 -19.81 -12.38
C GLY A 27 4.05 -19.81 -11.03
N MET A 28 4.70 -18.72 -10.62
CA MET A 28 5.24 -18.60 -9.27
C MET A 28 4.10 -18.57 -8.24
N ASN A 29 4.24 -19.37 -7.18
CA ASN A 29 3.29 -19.33 -6.07
C ASN A 29 3.34 -17.94 -5.38
N SER A 30 2.18 -17.27 -5.32
CA SER A 30 2.08 -15.91 -4.76
C SER A 30 2.58 -15.83 -3.32
N PHE A 31 2.34 -16.85 -2.48
CA PHE A 31 2.84 -16.87 -1.11
C PHE A 31 4.35 -17.07 -1.02
N ALA A 32 4.95 -17.81 -1.97
CA ALA A 32 6.41 -17.93 -2.04
C ALA A 32 7.06 -16.58 -2.37
N SER A 33 6.47 -15.83 -3.31
CA SER A 33 6.89 -14.46 -3.61
C SER A 33 6.79 -13.56 -2.37
N LEU A 34 5.65 -13.57 -1.68
CA LEU A 34 5.44 -12.78 -0.46
C LEU A 34 6.44 -13.14 0.64
N ALA A 35 6.74 -14.43 0.83
CA ALA A 35 7.70 -14.84 1.84
C ALA A 35 9.10 -14.25 1.59
N ILE A 36 9.55 -14.25 0.33
CA ILE A 36 10.83 -13.63 -0.06
C ILE A 36 10.78 -12.12 0.14
N THR A 37 9.71 -11.46 -0.31
CA THR A 37 9.52 -10.00 -0.18
C THR A 37 9.58 -9.57 1.27
N TYR A 38 8.87 -10.25 2.16
CA TYR A 38 8.85 -9.90 3.57
C TYR A 38 10.16 -10.23 4.29
N ALA A 39 10.85 -11.31 3.91
CA ALA A 39 12.17 -11.60 4.45
C ALA A 39 13.16 -10.46 4.14
N ILE A 40 13.18 -10.00 2.88
CA ILE A 40 14.01 -8.86 2.47
C ILE A 40 13.55 -7.57 3.17
N GLY A 41 12.25 -7.30 3.22
CA GLY A 41 11.68 -6.14 3.91
C GLY A 41 12.03 -6.12 5.40
N ALA A 42 11.97 -7.26 6.07
CA ALA A 42 12.37 -7.39 7.47
C ALA A 42 13.87 -7.07 7.66
N ILE A 43 14.74 -7.61 6.80
CA ILE A 43 16.19 -7.33 6.87
C ILE A 43 16.45 -5.83 6.70
N VAL A 44 15.86 -5.21 5.67
CA VAL A 44 16.02 -3.76 5.41
C VAL A 44 15.52 -2.93 6.59
N SER A 45 14.38 -3.30 7.17
CA SER A 45 13.81 -2.59 8.32
C SER A 45 14.66 -2.74 9.58
N ILE A 46 15.23 -3.93 9.82
CA ILE A 46 16.14 -4.17 10.95
C ILE A 46 17.43 -3.35 10.78
N VAL A 47 18.02 -3.35 9.58
CA VAL A 47 19.21 -2.54 9.29
C VAL A 47 18.92 -1.05 9.51
N ALA A 48 17.79 -0.56 9.01
CA ALA A 48 17.38 0.83 9.21
C ALA A 48 17.17 1.15 10.70
N LEU A 49 16.57 0.24 11.48
CA LEU A 49 16.42 0.39 12.92
C LEU A 49 17.77 0.49 13.62
N LEU A 50 18.73 -0.37 13.28
CA LEU A 50 20.08 -0.37 13.87
C LEU A 50 20.82 0.93 13.58
N VAL A 51 20.72 1.41 12.34
CA VAL A 51 21.37 2.69 11.91
C VAL A 51 20.75 3.89 12.60
N THR A 52 19.41 3.93 12.70
CA THR A 52 18.70 5.09 13.26
C THR A 52 18.70 5.12 14.79
N SER A 53 18.84 3.97 15.45
CA SER A 53 18.86 3.89 16.93
C SER A 53 20.13 4.44 17.55
N GLY A 54 21.19 4.72 16.79
CA GLY A 54 22.41 5.36 17.27
C GLY A 54 23.03 4.67 18.50
N GLY A 55 22.95 3.36 18.61
CA GLY A 55 23.48 2.59 19.75
C GLY A 55 22.60 2.56 21.01
N LYS A 56 21.45 3.23 21.00
CA LYS A 56 20.46 3.16 22.10
C LYS A 56 19.58 1.93 21.85
N GLY A 57 19.89 0.84 22.53
CA GLY A 57 19.19 -0.44 22.56
C GLY A 57 18.00 -0.64 21.61
N PRO A 58 18.20 -1.09 20.37
CA PRO A 58 17.13 -1.21 19.36
C PRO A 58 16.00 -2.14 19.84
N LEU A 59 16.30 -3.09 20.72
CA LEU A 59 15.32 -3.97 21.35
C LEU A 59 14.33 -3.20 22.24
N LEU A 60 14.75 -2.09 22.85
CA LEU A 60 13.88 -1.27 23.70
C LEU A 60 12.79 -0.59 22.85
N GLU A 61 13.07 -0.23 21.60
CA GLU A 61 12.04 0.31 20.70
C GLU A 61 10.97 -0.72 20.33
N LEU A 62 11.35 -1.99 20.21
CA LEU A 62 10.40 -3.08 19.93
C LEU A 62 9.44 -3.34 21.10
N THR A 63 9.84 -3.04 22.35
CA THR A 63 8.95 -3.22 23.52
C THR A 63 7.81 -2.19 23.57
N LYS A 64 7.91 -1.08 22.84
CA LYS A 64 6.85 -0.06 22.74
C LYS A 64 5.73 -0.44 21.76
N THR A 65 5.80 -1.64 21.18
CA THR A 65 4.82 -2.08 20.18
C THR A 65 3.44 -2.29 20.80
N ASN A 66 2.40 -2.07 20.00
CA ASN A 66 1.01 -2.36 20.33
C ASN A 66 0.43 -3.35 19.28
N TRP A 67 -0.88 -3.52 19.26
CA TRP A 67 -1.55 -4.40 18.30
C TRP A 67 -1.44 -3.95 16.83
N ALA A 68 -1.23 -2.64 16.59
CA ALA A 68 -1.33 -2.06 15.25
C ALA A 68 -0.29 -2.60 14.25
N PRO A 69 1.01 -2.77 14.57
CA PRO A 69 1.96 -3.37 13.65
C PRO A 69 1.62 -4.82 13.28
N ILE A 70 1.00 -5.57 14.21
CA ILE A 70 0.58 -6.96 13.95
C ILE A 70 -0.58 -6.97 12.93
N ALA A 71 -1.60 -6.15 13.18
CA ALA A 71 -2.74 -6.00 12.28
C ALA A 71 -2.29 -5.48 10.90
N LEU A 72 -1.38 -4.50 10.88
CA LEU A 72 -0.80 -3.96 9.66
C LEU A 72 -0.08 -5.05 8.86
N GLY A 73 0.71 -5.90 9.52
CA GLY A 73 1.39 -7.02 8.86
C GLY A 73 0.42 -7.96 8.14
N VAL A 74 -0.69 -8.32 8.80
CA VAL A 74 -1.74 -9.15 8.18
C VAL A 74 -2.43 -8.42 7.02
N ALA A 75 -2.74 -7.13 7.20
CA ALA A 75 -3.37 -6.32 6.16
C ALA A 75 -2.48 -6.17 4.91
N VAL A 76 -1.17 -6.00 5.10
CA VAL A 76 -0.19 -5.87 4.00
C VAL A 76 -0.10 -7.19 3.21
N VAL A 77 -0.15 -8.36 3.88
CA VAL A 77 -0.23 -9.66 3.18
C VAL A 77 -1.43 -9.70 2.23
N GLY A 78 -2.62 -9.30 2.72
CA GLY A 78 -3.83 -9.25 1.89
C GLY A 78 -3.71 -8.26 0.72
N LEU A 79 -3.14 -7.08 0.97
CA LEU A 79 -2.94 -6.05 -0.04
C LEU A 79 -1.99 -6.51 -1.14
N GLU A 80 -0.85 -7.08 -0.79
CA GLU A 80 0.14 -7.54 -1.77
C GLU A 80 -0.33 -8.78 -2.52
N LEU A 81 -0.97 -9.73 -1.83
CA LEU A 81 -1.59 -10.88 -2.48
C LEU A 81 -2.63 -10.43 -3.52
N GLY A 82 -3.49 -9.48 -3.16
CA GLY A 82 -4.48 -8.90 -4.07
C GLY A 82 -3.85 -8.28 -5.32
N ASN A 83 -2.76 -7.51 -5.15
CA ASN A 83 -2.03 -6.92 -6.29
C ASN A 83 -1.38 -7.98 -7.18
N ILE A 84 -0.77 -9.03 -6.60
CA ILE A 84 -0.16 -10.13 -7.38
C ILE A 84 -1.24 -10.84 -8.19
N LEU A 85 -2.36 -11.22 -7.56
CA LEU A 85 -3.48 -11.90 -8.23
C LEU A 85 -4.11 -11.04 -9.32
N MET A 86 -4.24 -9.72 -9.10
CA MET A 86 -4.72 -8.77 -10.09
C MET A 86 -3.84 -8.80 -11.35
N TYR A 87 -2.52 -8.78 -11.20
CA TYR A 87 -1.61 -8.84 -12.34
C TYR A 87 -1.55 -10.20 -13.01
N GLN A 88 -1.66 -11.30 -12.23
CA GLN A 88 -1.79 -12.65 -12.78
C GLN A 88 -3.08 -12.83 -13.57
N ALA A 89 -4.16 -12.13 -13.20
CA ALA A 89 -5.41 -12.09 -13.95
C ALA A 89 -5.33 -11.25 -15.25
N GLY A 90 -4.17 -10.70 -15.57
CA GLY A 90 -3.91 -9.98 -16.84
C GLY A 90 -4.13 -8.48 -16.80
N TRP A 91 -4.45 -7.89 -15.64
CA TRP A 91 -4.63 -6.43 -15.55
C TRP A 91 -3.36 -5.68 -15.91
N GLN A 92 -3.53 -4.55 -16.59
CA GLN A 92 -2.43 -3.64 -16.89
C GLN A 92 -2.06 -2.83 -15.64
N VAL A 93 -0.79 -2.44 -15.51
CA VAL A 93 -0.29 -1.71 -14.33
C VAL A 93 -1.02 -0.37 -14.14
N ASN A 94 -1.23 0.35 -15.23
CA ASN A 94 -1.89 1.66 -15.22
C ASN A 94 -3.38 1.57 -14.81
N THR A 95 -4.14 0.63 -15.36
CA THR A 95 -5.59 0.50 -15.07
C THR A 95 -5.85 -0.22 -13.76
N GLY A 96 -5.13 -1.30 -13.47
CA GLY A 96 -5.31 -2.07 -12.23
C GLY A 96 -5.10 -1.23 -10.99
N PHE A 97 -4.01 -0.46 -10.94
CA PHE A 97 -3.73 0.45 -9.82
C PHE A 97 -4.77 1.55 -9.69
N LEU A 98 -5.21 2.17 -10.80
CA LEU A 98 -6.23 3.22 -10.76
C LEU A 98 -7.57 2.71 -10.23
N VAL A 99 -8.01 1.53 -10.67
CA VAL A 99 -9.25 0.90 -10.17
C VAL A 99 -9.15 0.62 -8.68
N SER A 100 -8.10 -0.09 -8.24
CA SER A 100 -7.93 -0.46 -6.83
C SER A 100 -7.80 0.76 -5.91
N SER A 101 -7.02 1.78 -6.31
CA SER A 101 -6.82 2.98 -5.50
C SER A 101 -8.09 3.84 -5.41
N THR A 102 -8.88 3.92 -6.47
CA THR A 102 -10.16 4.64 -6.45
C THR A 102 -11.17 3.94 -5.54
N LEU A 103 -11.31 2.62 -5.65
CA LEU A 103 -12.19 1.85 -4.78
C LEU A 103 -11.74 1.94 -3.30
N CYS A 104 -10.44 1.89 -3.05
CA CYS A 104 -9.88 2.08 -1.72
C CYS A 104 -10.20 3.47 -1.17
N SER A 105 -10.11 4.52 -2.00
CA SER A 105 -10.46 5.89 -1.60
C SER A 105 -11.94 6.03 -1.21
N VAL A 106 -12.85 5.38 -1.95
CA VAL A 106 -14.28 5.34 -1.60
C VAL A 106 -14.49 4.67 -0.25
N ALA A 107 -13.86 3.51 -0.04
CA ALA A 107 -13.95 2.78 1.23
C ALA A 107 -13.40 3.60 2.40
N LEU A 108 -12.27 4.28 2.20
CA LEU A 108 -11.65 5.12 3.25
C LEU A 108 -12.50 6.35 3.59
N ILE A 109 -13.22 6.93 2.64
CA ILE A 109 -14.16 8.03 2.93
C ILE A 109 -15.31 7.53 3.80
N ALA A 110 -15.86 6.35 3.49
CA ALA A 110 -16.92 5.75 4.31
C ALA A 110 -16.41 5.40 5.72
N ILE A 111 -15.23 4.81 5.84
CA ILE A 111 -14.60 4.47 7.13
C ILE A 111 -14.24 5.74 7.91
N GLY A 112 -13.70 6.75 7.27
CA GLY A 112 -13.37 8.05 7.86
C GLY A 112 -14.60 8.71 8.51
N PHE A 113 -15.74 8.63 7.82
CA PHE A 113 -17.00 9.13 8.36
C PHE A 113 -17.50 8.28 9.56
N LEU A 114 -17.51 6.94 9.40
CA LEU A 114 -18.11 6.05 10.40
C LEU A 114 -17.27 5.91 11.68
N LEU A 115 -15.94 5.81 11.54
CA LEU A 115 -15.05 5.53 12.69
C LEU A 115 -14.38 6.79 13.24
N TYR A 116 -14.10 7.78 12.42
CA TYR A 116 -13.37 8.98 12.81
C TYR A 116 -14.24 10.24 12.85
N GLY A 117 -15.53 10.14 12.46
CA GLY A 117 -16.45 11.28 12.45
C GLY A 117 -16.04 12.38 11.46
N GLU A 118 -15.24 12.04 10.42
CA GLU A 118 -14.81 13.00 9.43
C GLU A 118 -16.00 13.48 8.59
N PRO A 119 -16.18 14.79 8.36
CA PRO A 119 -17.30 15.29 7.56
C PRO A 119 -17.17 14.85 6.10
N ILE A 120 -18.24 14.28 5.56
CA ILE A 120 -18.38 14.04 4.13
C ILE A 120 -18.77 15.37 3.49
N THR A 121 -17.82 16.04 2.85
CA THR A 121 -18.10 17.29 2.13
C THR A 121 -18.56 16.99 0.70
N LEU A 122 -19.40 17.87 0.16
CA LEU A 122 -19.85 17.76 -1.22
C LEU A 122 -18.67 17.70 -2.22
N THR A 123 -17.59 18.40 -1.89
CA THR A 123 -16.35 18.40 -2.68
C THR A 123 -15.67 17.03 -2.70
N LYS A 124 -15.64 16.30 -1.56
CA LYS A 124 -15.11 14.93 -1.50
C LYS A 124 -15.94 13.98 -2.37
N VAL A 125 -17.27 14.08 -2.28
CA VAL A 125 -18.19 13.27 -3.10
C VAL A 125 -18.02 13.56 -4.58
N ALA A 126 -17.99 14.83 -4.96
CA ALA A 126 -17.80 15.25 -6.36
C ALA A 126 -16.44 14.74 -6.90
N GLY A 127 -15.36 14.83 -6.12
CA GLY A 127 -14.04 14.32 -6.51
C GLY A 127 -14.05 12.82 -6.78
N VAL A 128 -14.70 12.04 -5.92
CA VAL A 128 -14.87 10.59 -6.12
C VAL A 128 -15.66 10.28 -7.37
N LEU A 129 -16.76 10.97 -7.61
CA LEU A 129 -17.58 10.77 -8.81
C LEU A 129 -16.78 11.06 -10.09
N ILE A 130 -15.98 12.12 -10.10
CA ILE A 130 -15.10 12.43 -11.24
C ILE A 130 -14.07 11.31 -11.46
N CYS A 131 -13.46 10.78 -10.38
CA CYS A 131 -12.53 9.64 -10.48
C CYS A 131 -13.22 8.39 -11.05
N LEU A 132 -14.45 8.08 -10.61
CA LEU A 132 -15.20 6.93 -11.12
C LEU A 132 -15.56 7.09 -12.59
N VAL A 133 -15.99 8.30 -13.01
CA VAL A 133 -16.23 8.60 -14.42
C VAL A 133 -14.94 8.48 -15.24
N GLY A 134 -13.82 9.01 -14.73
CA GLY A 134 -12.51 8.88 -15.37
C GLY A 134 -12.10 7.41 -15.55
N LEU A 135 -12.33 6.57 -14.55
CA LEU A 135 -12.11 5.12 -14.66
C LEU A 135 -12.98 4.47 -15.73
N GLY A 136 -14.25 4.87 -15.82
CA GLY A 136 -15.14 4.40 -16.89
C GLY A 136 -14.60 4.74 -18.28
N VAL A 137 -14.09 5.93 -18.46
CA VAL A 137 -13.51 6.39 -19.75
C VAL A 137 -12.23 5.64 -20.10
N ILE A 138 -11.38 5.33 -19.13
CA ILE A 138 -10.11 4.59 -19.36
C ILE A 138 -10.38 3.13 -19.76
N ASN A 139 -11.51 2.56 -19.37
CA ASN A 139 -11.86 1.16 -19.67
C ASN A 139 -12.75 1.01 -20.93
N LEU A 140 -13.03 2.10 -21.64
CA LEU A 140 -13.69 2.09 -22.96
C LEU A 140 -12.67 1.88 -24.07
#